data_ba09cbb59e8cc74a13dffeb43526a1c2
#
_entry.id   ba09cbb59e8cc74a13dffeb43526a1c2
#
_cell.length_a   1.000
_cell.length_b   1.000
_cell.length_c   1.000
_cell.angle_alpha   90.00
_cell.angle_beta   90.00
_cell.angle_gamma   90.00
#
_symmetry.space_group_name_H-M   'P 1'
#
loop_
_entity.id
_entity.type
_entity.pdbx_description
1 polymer ?
#
loop_
_entity_poly.entity_id
_entity_poly.type
_entity_poly.pdbx_seq_one_letter_code
_entity_poly.pdbx_strand_id
1 'polypeptide(L)'
;AVMFTKNTEEAGGNHWAVYHHKNTSAPETDYLKLSDDTATADNADIWNDTEPTSAIFTAGDHSGSNRSGDDFISYHWNEVQGFSKFSSFVGNGNVDGTFVYTGFRPAFVMIRRSSSTGNWIIFDNKRNTFNVVSNALFANANSAEGDLASNTPLDFTSNGFKLRNSDLTGDTNINLSGSTYIYMAFAEAPFVNSNGVPCNAR
;
A
#
# COMPACT_ATOMS: atom_id res chain seq x y z
N ALA A 1 -0.27 3.45 -10.93
CA ALA A 1 -1.37 2.49 -10.73
C ALA A 1 -1.00 1.49 -9.63
N VAL A 2 -2.01 0.92 -9.01
CA VAL A 2 -1.90 -0.23 -8.12
C VAL A 2 -2.93 -1.26 -8.57
N MET A 3 -2.55 -2.54 -8.56
CA MET A 3 -3.44 -3.64 -8.95
C MET A 3 -3.31 -4.77 -7.94
N PHE A 4 -4.44 -5.37 -7.57
CA PHE A 4 -4.52 -6.60 -6.78
C PHE A 4 -5.26 -7.65 -7.59
N THR A 5 -4.61 -8.76 -7.87
CA THR A 5 -5.20 -9.85 -8.67
C THR A 5 -5.23 -11.15 -7.86
N LYS A 6 -6.31 -11.89 -7.96
CA LYS A 6 -6.52 -13.15 -7.24
C LYS A 6 -7.18 -14.20 -8.15
N ASN A 7 -6.61 -15.39 -8.15
CA ASN A 7 -7.27 -16.58 -8.65
C ASN A 7 -8.43 -16.96 -7.74
N THR A 8 -9.62 -17.17 -8.28
CA THR A 8 -10.84 -17.46 -7.52
C THR A 8 -11.17 -18.95 -7.43
N GLU A 9 -10.55 -19.79 -8.23
CA GLU A 9 -10.87 -21.22 -8.30
C GLU A 9 -9.93 -22.09 -7.47
N GLU A 10 -8.69 -21.68 -7.27
CA GLU A 10 -7.72 -22.51 -6.56
C GLU A 10 -7.86 -22.38 -5.04
N ALA A 11 -8.27 -23.47 -4.39
CA ALA A 11 -8.33 -23.57 -2.94
C ALA A 11 -6.93 -23.79 -2.37
N GLY A 12 -6.38 -22.78 -1.72
CA GLY A 12 -5.16 -22.87 -0.92
C GLY A 12 -3.86 -22.72 -1.72
N GLY A 13 -3.14 -21.68 -1.42
CA GLY A 13 -1.79 -21.41 -1.93
C GLY A 13 -1.65 -20.28 -2.93
N ASN A 14 -2.71 -19.81 -3.55
CA ASN A 14 -2.64 -18.65 -4.41
C ASN A 14 -2.75 -17.37 -3.61
N HIS A 15 -1.72 -16.56 -3.72
CA HIS A 15 -1.63 -15.25 -3.12
C HIS A 15 -2.43 -14.22 -3.94
N TRP A 16 -2.83 -13.13 -3.30
CA TRP A 16 -3.16 -11.91 -4.02
C TRP A 16 -1.88 -11.32 -4.59
N ALA A 17 -1.70 -11.38 -5.90
CA ALA A 17 -0.59 -10.72 -6.56
C ALA A 17 -0.81 -9.20 -6.57
N VAL A 18 0.18 -8.44 -6.15
CA VAL A 18 0.13 -6.98 -6.06
C VAL A 18 1.16 -6.35 -6.98
N TYR A 19 0.68 -5.53 -7.92
CA TYR A 19 1.46 -4.56 -8.65
C TYR A 19 1.36 -3.20 -7.94
N HIS A 20 2.49 -2.54 -7.74
CA HIS A 20 2.54 -1.16 -7.29
C HIS A 20 3.64 -0.43 -8.07
N HIS A 21 3.29 0.61 -8.82
CA HIS A 21 4.21 1.31 -9.75
C HIS A 21 5.43 1.96 -9.09
N LYS A 22 5.53 1.95 -7.76
CA LYS A 22 6.70 2.41 -6.98
C LYS A 22 7.31 1.30 -6.13
N ASN A 23 7.02 0.04 -6.43
CA ASN A 23 7.56 -1.09 -5.69
C ASN A 23 9.10 -1.15 -5.82
N THR A 24 9.58 -1.11 -7.07
CA THR A 24 11.01 -1.08 -7.42
C THR A 24 11.27 -0.10 -8.55
N SER A 25 12.46 -0.12 -9.13
CA SER A 25 12.80 0.64 -10.35
C SER A 25 12.24 0.02 -11.63
N ALA A 26 11.85 -1.26 -11.59
CA ALA A 26 11.23 -2.00 -12.69
C ALA A 26 9.99 -2.75 -12.15
N PRO A 27 8.91 -2.03 -11.78
CA PRO A 27 7.77 -2.62 -11.09
C PRO A 27 6.98 -3.61 -11.94
N GLU A 28 7.14 -3.58 -13.25
CA GLU A 28 6.54 -4.51 -14.22
C GLU A 28 7.15 -5.91 -14.18
N THR A 29 8.38 -6.05 -13.65
CA THR A 29 9.04 -7.36 -13.48
C THR A 29 8.75 -7.96 -12.10
N ASP A 30 8.24 -7.15 -11.18
CA ASP A 30 8.17 -7.45 -9.76
C ASP A 30 6.74 -7.50 -9.23
N TYR A 31 6.53 -8.29 -8.20
CA TYR A 31 5.26 -8.32 -7.47
C TYR A 31 5.45 -8.48 -5.96
N LEU A 32 4.43 -8.11 -5.24
CA LEU A 32 4.25 -8.40 -3.82
C LEU A 32 3.03 -9.31 -3.63
N LYS A 33 2.93 -9.88 -2.46
CA LYS A 33 1.76 -10.68 -2.06
C LYS A 33 1.01 -9.96 -0.94
N LEU A 34 -0.29 -9.72 -1.13
CA LEU A 34 -1.12 -9.10 -0.09
C LEU A 34 -1.40 -10.08 1.06
N SER A 35 -1.30 -11.37 0.83
CA SER A 35 -1.64 -12.43 1.79
C SER A 35 -0.49 -12.89 2.68
N ASP A 36 0.71 -12.35 2.48
CA ASP A 36 1.87 -12.67 3.30
C ASP A 36 2.84 -11.47 3.47
N ASP A 37 3.89 -11.67 4.23
CA ASP A 37 4.90 -10.67 4.56
C ASP A 37 6.21 -10.81 3.75
N THR A 38 6.24 -11.68 2.73
CA THR A 38 7.45 -11.91 1.92
C THR A 38 7.88 -10.66 1.17
N ALA A 39 9.18 -10.49 1.01
CA ALA A 39 9.75 -9.40 0.23
C ALA A 39 9.25 -9.41 -1.22
N THR A 40 9.43 -8.28 -1.92
CA THR A 40 9.24 -8.20 -3.37
C THR A 40 9.95 -9.36 -4.07
N ALA A 41 9.26 -9.99 -5.01
CA ALA A 41 9.79 -11.05 -5.84
C ALA A 41 9.72 -10.67 -7.32
N ASP A 42 10.74 -11.06 -8.06
CA ASP A 42 10.79 -10.98 -9.52
C ASP A 42 10.09 -12.20 -10.12
N ASN A 43 9.20 -11.98 -11.07
CA ASN A 43 8.61 -13.05 -11.88
C ASN A 43 7.96 -12.49 -13.15
N ALA A 44 8.59 -12.71 -14.29
CA ALA A 44 8.12 -12.28 -15.61
C ALA A 44 6.70 -12.76 -15.94
N ASP A 45 6.30 -13.93 -15.45
CA ASP A 45 5.01 -14.54 -15.77
C ASP A 45 3.81 -13.90 -15.02
N ILE A 46 4.04 -12.97 -14.08
CA ILE A 46 2.94 -12.28 -13.38
C ILE A 46 2.36 -11.16 -14.24
N TRP A 47 3.20 -10.21 -14.68
CA TRP A 47 2.79 -9.01 -15.43
C TRP A 47 3.32 -9.01 -16.87
N ASN A 48 3.95 -10.13 -17.29
CA ASN A 48 4.57 -10.30 -18.61
C ASN A 48 5.60 -9.20 -18.89
N ASP A 49 6.35 -8.77 -17.87
CA ASP A 49 7.34 -7.69 -17.91
C ASP A 49 6.85 -6.43 -18.68
N THR A 50 5.56 -6.12 -18.51
CA THR A 50 4.94 -5.05 -19.28
C THR A 50 4.24 -4.04 -18.36
N GLU A 51 4.72 -2.79 -18.40
CA GLU A 51 4.17 -1.70 -17.60
C GLU A 51 2.71 -1.40 -18.01
N PRO A 52 1.78 -1.29 -17.04
CA PRO A 52 0.41 -0.88 -17.31
C PRO A 52 0.33 0.52 -17.91
N THR A 53 -0.55 0.70 -18.88
CA THR A 53 -0.88 2.01 -19.45
C THR A 53 -2.14 2.60 -18.80
N SER A 54 -2.59 3.76 -19.29
CA SER A 54 -3.88 4.34 -18.89
C SER A 54 -5.11 3.55 -19.34
N ALA A 55 -4.95 2.61 -20.28
CA ALA A 55 -6.05 1.88 -20.92
C ALA A 55 -6.00 0.37 -20.70
N ILE A 56 -4.80 -0.20 -20.54
CA ILE A 56 -4.61 -1.65 -20.46
C ILE A 56 -3.56 -2.01 -19.42
N PHE A 57 -3.70 -3.20 -18.86
CA PHE A 57 -2.64 -3.91 -18.14
C PHE A 57 -2.40 -5.28 -18.80
N THR A 58 -1.24 -5.84 -18.56
CA THR A 58 -0.87 -7.16 -19.07
C THR A 58 -0.75 -8.14 -17.91
N ALA A 59 -1.26 -9.36 -18.08
CA ALA A 59 -1.09 -10.47 -17.16
C ALA A 59 -0.45 -11.63 -17.90
N GLY A 60 0.60 -12.20 -17.33
CA GLY A 60 1.27 -13.38 -17.88
C GLY A 60 0.61 -14.69 -17.42
N ASP A 61 1.09 -15.82 -17.94
CA ASP A 61 0.54 -17.14 -17.64
C ASP A 61 1.05 -17.68 -16.29
N HIS A 62 0.51 -17.12 -15.21
CA HIS A 62 0.87 -17.52 -13.84
C HIS A 62 -0.38 -17.76 -12.99
N SER A 63 -0.30 -18.70 -12.05
CA SER A 63 -1.40 -19.01 -11.13
C SER A 63 -1.91 -17.82 -10.30
N GLY A 64 -1.11 -16.78 -10.11
CA GLY A 64 -1.48 -15.55 -9.40
C GLY A 64 -2.06 -14.45 -10.30
N SER A 65 -2.02 -14.57 -11.62
CA SER A 65 -2.40 -13.49 -12.54
C SER A 65 -3.36 -13.90 -13.66
N ASN A 66 -3.07 -14.97 -14.43
CA ASN A 66 -3.85 -15.34 -15.62
C ASN A 66 -3.58 -16.77 -16.10
N ARG A 67 -3.49 -17.78 -15.21
CA ARG A 67 -3.33 -19.17 -15.62
C ARG A 67 -4.50 -19.62 -16.48
N SER A 68 -4.19 -20.32 -17.59
CA SER A 68 -5.20 -20.86 -18.52
C SER A 68 -6.19 -21.77 -17.83
N GLY A 69 -7.48 -21.53 -18.01
CA GLY A 69 -8.58 -22.32 -17.48
C GLY A 69 -9.08 -21.89 -16.10
N ASP A 70 -8.46 -20.91 -15.47
CA ASP A 70 -8.87 -20.39 -14.16
C ASP A 70 -9.59 -19.03 -14.27
N ASP A 71 -10.47 -18.75 -13.33
CA ASP A 71 -11.11 -17.44 -13.17
C ASP A 71 -10.34 -16.55 -12.20
N PHE A 72 -10.30 -15.24 -12.50
CA PHE A 72 -9.59 -14.24 -11.71
C PHE A 72 -10.47 -13.03 -11.41
N ILE A 73 -10.24 -12.43 -10.24
CA ILE A 73 -10.73 -11.11 -9.91
C ILE A 73 -9.55 -10.14 -9.81
N SER A 74 -9.70 -8.93 -10.36
CA SER A 74 -8.66 -7.92 -10.28
C SER A 74 -9.24 -6.56 -9.92
N TYR A 75 -8.61 -5.89 -8.95
CA TYR A 75 -8.93 -4.54 -8.52
C TYR A 75 -7.84 -3.59 -8.97
N HIS A 76 -8.22 -2.46 -9.54
CA HIS A 76 -7.31 -1.47 -10.09
C HIS A 76 -7.58 -0.10 -9.51
N TRP A 77 -6.52 0.60 -9.14
CA TRP A 77 -6.59 1.97 -8.64
C TRP A 77 -5.60 2.87 -9.38
N ASN A 78 -6.07 4.05 -9.74
CA ASN A 78 -5.25 5.13 -10.27
C ASN A 78 -5.17 6.28 -9.27
N GLU A 79 -4.08 7.05 -9.34
CA GLU A 79 -4.00 8.31 -8.60
C GLU A 79 -5.00 9.32 -9.15
N VAL A 80 -5.73 9.95 -8.25
CA VAL A 80 -6.63 11.07 -8.55
C VAL A 80 -6.26 12.20 -7.61
N GLN A 81 -5.87 13.34 -8.19
CA GLN A 81 -5.44 14.51 -7.42
C GLN A 81 -6.49 14.91 -6.36
N GLY A 82 -6.05 15.05 -5.11
CA GLY A 82 -6.92 15.39 -4.01
C GLY A 82 -7.84 14.27 -3.51
N PHE A 83 -7.74 13.07 -4.07
CA PHE A 83 -8.55 11.91 -3.66
C PHE A 83 -7.70 10.69 -3.29
N SER A 84 -6.75 10.31 -4.13
CA SER A 84 -5.89 9.14 -3.90
C SER A 84 -4.45 9.40 -4.29
N LYS A 85 -3.52 8.84 -3.53
CA LYS A 85 -2.08 8.90 -3.79
C LYS A 85 -1.43 7.55 -3.51
N PHE A 86 -0.65 7.06 -4.47
CA PHE A 86 0.11 5.81 -4.38
C PHE A 86 1.57 6.11 -4.71
N SER A 87 2.46 5.95 -3.75
CA SER A 87 3.86 6.28 -3.97
C SER A 87 4.76 5.50 -3.01
N SER A 88 6.00 5.92 -2.89
CA SER A 88 6.97 5.34 -1.97
C SER A 88 7.64 6.42 -1.13
N PHE A 89 8.24 5.99 -0.03
CA PHE A 89 9.10 6.83 0.81
C PHE A 89 10.22 5.98 1.41
N VAL A 90 11.24 6.65 1.91
CA VAL A 90 12.35 6.00 2.63
C VAL A 90 12.26 6.35 4.10
N GLY A 91 12.36 5.34 4.95
CA GLY A 91 12.42 5.53 6.40
C GLY A 91 13.71 6.23 6.83
N ASN A 92 13.65 7.07 7.86
CA ASN A 92 14.81 7.79 8.40
C ASN A 92 15.28 7.27 9.77
N GLY A 93 14.57 6.29 10.35
CA GLY A 93 14.91 5.70 11.65
C GLY A 93 14.78 6.64 12.86
N ASN A 94 14.10 7.77 12.73
CA ASN A 94 14.01 8.79 13.77
C ASN A 94 12.57 8.99 14.24
N VAL A 95 12.37 9.32 15.50
CA VAL A 95 11.04 9.72 16.04
C VAL A 95 10.51 10.99 15.40
N ASP A 96 11.38 11.88 14.92
CA ASP A 96 11.05 12.92 13.97
C ASP A 96 11.11 12.33 12.55
N GLY A 97 10.17 11.42 12.28
CA GLY A 97 10.17 10.54 11.15
C GLY A 97 9.91 11.22 9.81
N THR A 98 9.98 10.44 8.75
CA THR A 98 9.72 10.92 7.40
C THR A 98 8.31 11.51 7.29
N PHE A 99 8.21 12.71 6.72
CA PHE A 99 6.94 13.29 6.29
C PHE A 99 6.64 12.85 4.86
N VAL A 100 5.44 12.33 4.64
CA VAL A 100 4.99 11.86 3.33
C VAL A 100 3.86 12.74 2.84
N TYR A 101 4.14 13.51 1.79
CA TYR A 101 3.19 14.40 1.17
C TYR A 101 2.21 13.63 0.28
N THR A 102 0.91 13.78 0.51
CA THR A 102 -0.15 13.19 -0.32
C THR A 102 -0.93 14.25 -1.11
N GLY A 103 -0.87 15.51 -0.69
CA GLY A 103 -1.67 16.60 -1.25
C GLY A 103 -3.06 16.74 -0.63
N PHE A 104 -3.38 15.91 0.38
CA PHE A 104 -4.63 15.91 1.13
C PHE A 104 -4.42 15.32 2.53
N ARG A 105 -5.38 15.53 3.43
CA ARG A 105 -5.45 14.82 4.70
C ARG A 105 -5.94 13.39 4.45
N PRO A 106 -5.16 12.34 4.78
CA PRO A 106 -5.60 10.97 4.62
C PRO A 106 -6.73 10.61 5.60
N ALA A 107 -7.67 9.78 5.14
CA ALA A 107 -8.58 9.01 5.97
C ALA A 107 -8.12 7.57 6.13
N PHE A 108 -7.41 7.07 5.13
CA PHE A 108 -6.90 5.71 5.05
C PHE A 108 -5.49 5.73 4.48
N VAL A 109 -4.59 4.97 5.10
CA VAL A 109 -3.25 4.70 4.59
C VAL A 109 -2.92 3.24 4.80
N MET A 110 -2.51 2.56 3.73
CA MET A 110 -1.91 1.23 3.81
C MET A 110 -0.44 1.33 3.43
N ILE A 111 0.44 0.77 4.25
CA ILE A 111 1.90 0.84 4.09
C ILE A 111 2.48 -0.56 4.04
N ARG A 112 3.47 -0.74 3.17
CA ARG A 112 4.23 -1.98 3.03
C ARG A 112 5.71 -1.68 2.83
N ARG A 113 6.61 -2.36 3.56
CA ARG A 113 8.04 -2.35 3.24
C ARG A 113 8.28 -3.17 1.96
N SER A 114 8.81 -2.55 0.91
CA SER A 114 9.11 -3.23 -0.35
C SER A 114 10.54 -3.76 -0.42
N SER A 115 11.47 -3.13 0.29
CA SER A 115 12.89 -3.52 0.27
C SER A 115 13.23 -4.79 1.08
N SER A 116 12.28 -5.34 1.82
CA SER A 116 12.45 -6.55 2.64
C SER A 116 11.10 -7.13 3.07
N THR A 117 11.10 -8.18 3.91
CA THR A 117 9.90 -8.67 4.58
C THR A 117 9.23 -7.57 5.42
N GLY A 118 7.93 -7.66 5.60
CA GLY A 118 7.15 -6.72 6.41
C GLY A 118 5.65 -6.94 6.23
N ASN A 119 4.85 -6.53 7.20
CA ASN A 119 3.39 -6.63 7.11
C ASN A 119 2.79 -5.53 6.23
N TRP A 120 1.60 -5.80 5.67
CA TRP A 120 0.71 -4.79 5.11
C TRP A 120 -0.07 -4.14 6.25
N ILE A 121 0.30 -2.93 6.62
CA ILE A 121 -0.24 -2.23 7.79
C ILE A 121 -1.24 -1.17 7.33
N ILE A 122 -2.42 -1.20 7.92
CA ILE A 122 -3.53 -0.30 7.60
C ILE A 122 -3.81 0.62 8.78
N PHE A 123 -3.87 1.91 8.51
CA PHE A 123 -4.27 2.96 9.44
C PHE A 123 -5.46 3.72 8.89
N ASP A 124 -6.36 4.17 9.75
CA ASP A 124 -7.47 5.03 9.37
C ASP A 124 -7.89 6.01 10.49
N ASN A 125 -8.59 7.07 10.09
CA ASN A 125 -9.03 8.12 11.00
C ASN A 125 -10.32 7.78 11.78
N LYS A 126 -10.83 6.54 11.66
CA LYS A 126 -12.01 6.08 12.41
C LYS A 126 -11.62 5.26 13.63
N ARG A 127 -10.52 4.51 13.54
CA ARG A 127 -9.92 3.80 14.69
C ARG A 127 -9.30 4.78 15.68
N ASN A 128 -8.49 5.70 15.18
CA ASN A 128 -7.96 6.82 15.96
C ASN A 128 -8.46 8.12 15.33
N THR A 129 -9.41 8.77 15.99
CA THR A 129 -9.99 10.04 15.50
C THR A 129 -9.05 11.23 15.68
N PHE A 130 -8.05 11.10 16.54
CA PHE A 130 -7.03 12.11 16.83
C PHE A 130 -5.63 11.50 16.64
N ASN A 131 -4.66 12.35 16.34
CA ASN A 131 -3.24 11.98 16.40
C ASN A 131 -2.81 11.74 17.85
N VAL A 132 -1.97 10.82 18.13
CA VAL A 132 -1.24 9.93 17.23
C VAL A 132 -2.15 8.79 16.75
N VAL A 133 -2.05 8.39 15.46
CA VAL A 133 -2.74 7.22 14.93
C VAL A 133 -1.84 6.01 15.17
N SER A 134 -2.29 5.05 15.97
CA SER A 134 -1.52 3.87 16.38
C SER A 134 -2.27 2.56 16.26
N ASN A 135 -3.60 2.60 16.27
CA ASN A 135 -4.41 1.40 16.05
C ASN A 135 -4.31 0.96 14.60
N ALA A 136 -3.85 -0.26 14.39
CA ALA A 136 -3.58 -0.79 13.08
C ALA A 136 -4.22 -2.15 12.83
N LEU A 137 -4.50 -2.44 11.57
CA LEU A 137 -4.82 -3.78 11.07
C LEU A 137 -3.71 -4.27 10.15
N PHE A 138 -3.61 -5.59 10.05
CA PHE A 138 -2.71 -6.27 9.12
C PHE A 138 -3.53 -6.97 8.02
N ALA A 139 -3.36 -6.56 6.75
CA ALA A 139 -4.09 -7.18 5.65
C ALA A 139 -3.65 -8.63 5.38
N ASN A 140 -2.42 -8.97 5.76
CA ASN A 140 -1.80 -10.29 5.56
C ASN A 140 -1.86 -11.21 6.79
N ALA A 141 -2.47 -10.79 7.89
CA ALA A 141 -2.49 -11.58 9.12
C ALA A 141 -3.90 -11.59 9.75
N ASN A 142 -4.16 -12.65 10.50
CA ASN A 142 -5.40 -12.82 11.27
C ASN A 142 -5.34 -12.23 12.68
N SER A 143 -4.36 -11.39 12.95
CA SER A 143 -4.23 -10.68 14.21
C SER A 143 -5.40 -9.73 14.43
N ALA A 144 -5.88 -9.65 15.67
CA ALA A 144 -6.83 -8.62 16.06
C ALA A 144 -6.23 -7.21 15.85
N GLU A 145 -7.11 -6.20 15.76
CA GLU A 145 -6.67 -4.81 15.85
C GLU A 145 -5.76 -4.61 17.05
N GLY A 146 -4.63 -3.97 16.83
CA GLY A 146 -3.64 -3.72 17.86
C GLY A 146 -3.25 -2.26 17.97
N ASP A 147 -3.03 -1.81 19.21
CA ASP A 147 -2.37 -0.52 19.45
C ASP A 147 -0.87 -0.70 19.29
N LEU A 148 -0.32 -0.13 18.23
CA LEU A 148 1.10 -0.16 17.88
C LEU A 148 1.81 1.14 18.29
N ALA A 149 1.32 1.87 19.28
CA ALA A 149 1.84 3.18 19.68
C ALA A 149 3.36 3.18 19.98
N SER A 150 3.91 2.06 20.43
CA SER A 150 5.34 1.91 20.65
C SER A 150 6.15 1.59 19.40
N ASN A 151 5.49 1.11 18.31
CA ASN A 151 6.19 0.54 17.16
C ASN A 151 5.94 1.32 15.86
N THR A 152 4.72 1.79 15.63
CA THR A 152 4.32 2.33 14.33
C THR A 152 3.41 3.56 14.41
N PRO A 153 3.59 4.46 15.39
CA PRO A 153 2.73 5.64 15.44
C PRO A 153 2.97 6.56 14.24
N LEU A 154 1.89 7.15 13.73
CA LEU A 154 1.96 8.18 12.72
C LEU A 154 0.94 9.30 12.99
N ASP A 155 1.17 10.48 12.44
CA ASP A 155 0.21 11.57 12.43
C ASP A 155 -0.42 11.73 11.06
N PHE A 156 -1.73 11.83 10.98
CA PHE A 156 -2.40 12.38 9.81
C PHE A 156 -2.38 13.90 9.88
N THR A 157 -1.75 14.53 8.89
CA THR A 157 -1.65 15.98 8.75
C THR A 157 -2.61 16.49 7.66
N SER A 158 -2.76 17.79 7.51
CA SER A 158 -3.66 18.38 6.50
C SER A 158 -3.31 18.05 5.05
N ASN A 159 -2.07 17.64 4.78
CA ASN A 159 -1.54 17.42 3.43
C ASN A 159 -0.70 16.16 3.28
N GLY A 160 -0.80 15.22 4.24
CA GLY A 160 -0.04 13.98 4.23
C GLY A 160 -0.07 13.24 5.56
N PHE A 161 0.97 12.45 5.80
CA PHE A 161 1.18 11.80 7.08
C PHE A 161 2.65 11.87 7.49
N LYS A 162 2.90 11.81 8.80
CA LYS A 162 4.23 11.87 9.38
C LYS A 162 4.46 10.70 10.30
N LEU A 163 5.55 9.99 10.08
CA LEU A 163 5.96 8.87 10.93
C LEU A 163 6.48 9.37 12.28
N ARG A 164 6.22 8.62 13.35
CA ARG A 164 6.57 8.99 14.74
C ARG A 164 7.33 7.90 15.47
N ASN A 165 7.83 6.90 14.76
CA ASN A 165 8.61 5.83 15.36
C ASN A 165 10.10 5.94 15.02
N SER A 166 10.93 5.49 15.96
CA SER A 166 12.37 5.36 15.77
C SER A 166 12.72 4.09 14.97
N ASP A 167 14.01 3.89 14.78
CA ASP A 167 14.61 2.73 14.09
C ASP A 167 14.46 1.45 14.94
N LEU A 168 13.26 0.89 14.96
CA LEU A 168 12.95 -0.38 15.61
C LEU A 168 13.01 -1.51 14.62
N THR A 169 13.51 -2.66 15.03
CA THR A 169 13.51 -3.87 14.23
C THR A 169 12.15 -4.56 14.24
N GLY A 170 11.81 -5.25 13.16
CA GLY A 170 10.61 -6.07 13.04
C GLY A 170 9.73 -5.74 11.84
N ASP A 171 8.80 -6.63 11.55
CA ASP A 171 7.94 -6.59 10.36
C ASP A 171 6.83 -5.55 10.47
N THR A 172 6.63 -4.96 11.63
CA THR A 172 5.68 -3.87 11.89
C THR A 172 6.31 -2.48 11.76
N ASN A 173 7.65 -2.40 11.61
CA ASN A 173 8.31 -1.10 11.49
C ASN A 173 8.01 -0.43 10.14
N ILE A 174 7.55 0.81 10.18
CA ILE A 174 7.24 1.64 9.01
C ILE A 174 8.25 2.77 8.78
N ASN A 175 9.34 2.83 9.56
CA ASN A 175 10.32 3.93 9.48
C ASN A 175 11.79 3.47 9.66
N LEU A 176 12.10 2.21 9.38
CA LEU A 176 13.47 1.69 9.47
C LEU A 176 14.40 2.46 8.55
N SER A 177 15.52 2.94 9.07
CA SER A 177 16.49 3.76 8.34
C SER A 177 16.94 3.09 7.04
N GLY A 178 16.84 3.82 5.92
CA GLY A 178 17.23 3.35 4.60
C GLY A 178 16.28 2.33 3.95
N SER A 179 15.25 1.87 4.66
CA SER A 179 14.25 0.97 4.06
C SER A 179 13.24 1.72 3.19
N THR A 180 12.88 1.13 2.05
CA THR A 180 11.84 1.66 1.16
C THR A 180 10.49 1.07 1.50
N TYR A 181 9.49 1.93 1.51
CA TYR A 181 8.09 1.60 1.75
C TYR A 181 7.23 2.11 0.61
N ILE A 182 6.28 1.32 0.18
CA ILE A 182 5.19 1.75 -0.70
C ILE A 182 3.96 2.03 0.13
N TYR A 183 3.09 2.89 -0.37
CA TYR A 183 1.83 3.19 0.29
C TYR A 183 0.68 3.45 -0.67
N MET A 184 -0.53 3.21 -0.16
CA MET A 184 -1.80 3.64 -0.74
C MET A 184 -2.48 4.57 0.27
N ALA A 185 -2.85 5.78 -0.16
CA ALA A 185 -3.55 6.75 0.67
C ALA A 185 -4.81 7.25 -0.02
N PHE A 186 -5.90 7.41 0.76
CA PHE A 186 -7.16 7.99 0.30
C PHE A 186 -7.56 9.15 1.21
N ALA A 187 -8.13 10.20 0.60
CA ALA A 187 -8.46 11.43 1.27
C ALA A 187 -9.65 11.30 2.23
N GLU A 188 -9.61 12.04 3.35
CA GLU A 188 -10.75 12.22 4.25
C GLU A 188 -11.90 13.00 3.59
N ALA A 189 -11.55 14.04 2.83
CA ALA A 189 -12.48 14.82 2.04
C ALA A 189 -11.83 15.13 0.69
N PRO A 190 -12.27 14.50 -0.40
CA PRO A 190 -11.69 14.73 -1.71
C PRO A 190 -11.95 16.17 -2.16
N PHE A 191 -10.98 16.79 -2.86
CA PHE A 191 -11.13 18.15 -3.37
C PHE A 191 -12.18 18.25 -4.49
N VAL A 192 -12.50 17.15 -5.13
CA VAL A 192 -13.55 17.05 -6.14
C VAL A 192 -14.44 15.85 -5.84
N ASN A 193 -15.74 16.00 -6.04
CA ASN A 193 -16.68 14.87 -5.96
C ASN A 193 -16.68 14.06 -7.27
N SER A 194 -17.46 12.99 -7.32
CA SER A 194 -17.58 12.12 -8.51
C SER A 194 -18.03 12.85 -9.79
N ASN A 195 -18.61 14.03 -9.67
CA ASN A 195 -19.04 14.87 -10.80
C ASN A 195 -18.00 15.93 -11.18
N GLY A 196 -16.80 15.87 -10.61
CA GLY A 196 -15.75 16.85 -10.85
C GLY A 196 -15.98 18.22 -10.18
N VAL A 197 -16.95 18.32 -9.28
CA VAL A 197 -17.24 19.57 -8.55
C VAL A 197 -16.25 19.69 -7.39
N PRO A 198 -15.49 20.82 -7.28
CA PRO A 198 -14.60 21.04 -6.17
C PRO A 198 -15.31 21.00 -4.82
N CYS A 199 -14.74 20.25 -3.87
CA CYS A 199 -15.18 20.27 -2.47
C CYS A 199 -14.31 21.26 -1.72
N ASN A 200 -14.92 22.12 -0.91
CA ASN A 200 -14.16 23.03 -0.07
C ASN A 200 -13.31 22.23 0.92
N ALA A 201 -12.04 22.57 1.02
CA ALA A 201 -11.18 22.04 2.07
C ALA A 201 -11.74 22.48 3.43
N ARG A 202 -11.85 21.53 4.35
CA ARG A 202 -12.20 21.79 5.75
C ARG A 202 -10.96 21.95 6.60
#